data_09c9fcae9b333d47f3e14854aec01960
#
_entry.id   09c9fcae9b333d47f3e14854aec01960
#
_cell.length_a   1.000
_cell.length_b   1.000
_cell.length_c   1.000
_cell.angle_alpha   90.00
_cell.angle_beta   90.00
_cell.angle_gamma   90.00
#
_symmetry.space_group_name_H-M   'P 1'
#
loop_
_entity.id
_entity.type
_entity.pdbx_description
1 polymer ?
#
loop_
_entity_poly.entity_id
_entity_poly.type
_entity_poly.pdbx_seq_one_letter_code
_entity_poly.pdbx_strand_id
1 'polypeptide(L)'
;MSFDTIRKDLQAQRIVPHLVDYEQTCAKHSWKAVQASLQGLPEGGLNLAYEAVDRHASGALANHLALRCLGKDDSVRDLTYTDMARGSARFANVLRSLGVKKGERVFALMNRVPELYFTALGTLKNVSVFCPLFSQFGPEPVWQRLRRGDAKVLVTSQALYEKKVAALREQLPSLQYILIADVTDDLDACALSLPRLMTASSDKHTIPQTCPEDMALLHFTSGTTGMPKGAVHVHQAALTHFATGRYVLDLHPEDIFWCTADPGWVTGTSYGIFAPLLNGVTNVVDEADFDAERWYRILDEQKVTVWYTAPTAIRRLMRIPGNPRVQHDLSALRLIHSVGEPLNPEAVVWGQRVLGLPIHDNWWQTETGGIMIANYAAIDIRPGSMGKPLPGIEAAIVKRGEHGIEEITQPDVEGELALKPGWPSMFRAYLHDEARYAKSFVDGWYLSGDLAKRDADGYFWFVGRADDIIKTSGHMVGPFEVESALMEHAAVAEVGVIGKPDPLIGEMVKAFVVLKLGHPATDELRLELIGFARKRLGPAVAPKEIAFIESLPKTRSGKIMRRLLKTRELGLPEGDLSTLEND
;
A
#
# COMPACT_ATOMS: atom_id res chain seq x y z
N MET A 1 -16.25 -24.36 1.43
CA MET A 1 -16.07 -24.80 0.03
C MET A 1 -14.66 -24.39 -0.37
N SER A 2 -13.89 -25.28 -0.99
CA SER A 2 -12.72 -24.82 -1.72
C SER A 2 -13.25 -24.04 -2.91
N PHE A 3 -12.81 -22.81 -3.08
CA PHE A 3 -13.14 -22.05 -4.29
C PHE A 3 -12.38 -22.66 -5.47
N ASP A 4 -13.05 -22.75 -6.61
CA ASP A 4 -12.44 -23.26 -7.84
C ASP A 4 -11.33 -22.29 -8.31
N THR A 5 -10.29 -22.85 -8.91
CA THR A 5 -9.25 -22.06 -9.57
C THR A 5 -9.86 -21.29 -10.74
N ILE A 6 -9.65 -19.99 -10.76
CA ILE A 6 -10.08 -19.13 -11.86
C ILE A 6 -9.04 -19.24 -12.97
N ARG A 7 -9.42 -19.93 -14.05
CA ARG A 7 -8.57 -20.12 -15.22
C ARG A 7 -8.47 -18.85 -16.04
N LYS A 8 -7.28 -18.54 -16.53
CA LYS A 8 -7.03 -17.41 -17.42
C LYS A 8 -7.11 -17.83 -18.88
N ASP A 9 -7.92 -17.12 -19.63
CA ASP A 9 -7.97 -17.26 -21.09
C ASP A 9 -7.19 -16.10 -21.73
N LEU A 10 -5.99 -16.39 -22.20
CA LEU A 10 -5.11 -15.40 -22.83
C LEU A 10 -5.67 -14.91 -24.18
N GLN A 11 -6.50 -15.70 -24.87
CA GLN A 11 -7.08 -15.31 -26.14
C GLN A 11 -8.24 -14.32 -25.97
N ALA A 12 -8.88 -14.34 -24.79
CA ALA A 12 -9.94 -13.40 -24.45
C ALA A 12 -9.41 -12.05 -23.91
N GLN A 13 -8.11 -11.93 -23.65
CA GLN A 13 -7.52 -10.70 -23.15
C GLN A 13 -7.36 -9.67 -24.28
N ARG A 14 -7.76 -8.41 -24.02
CA ARG A 14 -7.69 -7.33 -25.01
C ARG A 14 -6.27 -6.88 -25.32
N ILE A 15 -5.38 -7.02 -24.35
CA ILE A 15 -3.98 -6.63 -24.43
C ILE A 15 -3.16 -7.87 -24.01
N VAL A 16 -2.11 -8.17 -24.75
CA VAL A 16 -1.20 -9.26 -24.38
C VAL A 16 -0.41 -8.84 -23.14
N PRO A 17 -0.51 -9.57 -22.03
CA PRO A 17 0.18 -9.21 -20.80
C PRO A 17 1.71 -9.18 -20.97
N HIS A 18 2.37 -8.31 -20.24
CA HIS A 18 3.85 -8.28 -20.22
C HIS A 18 4.46 -9.59 -19.68
N LEU A 19 3.76 -10.27 -18.76
CA LEU A 19 4.15 -11.57 -18.24
C LEU A 19 3.14 -12.62 -18.73
N VAL A 20 3.45 -13.28 -19.85
CA VAL A 20 2.63 -14.35 -20.44
C VAL A 20 3.03 -15.71 -19.89
N ASP A 21 4.32 -15.98 -19.81
CA ASP A 21 4.91 -17.23 -19.31
C ASP A 21 5.75 -16.91 -18.07
N TYR A 22 5.25 -17.35 -16.92
CA TYR A 22 5.86 -17.05 -15.62
C TYR A 22 7.26 -17.67 -15.49
N GLU A 23 7.37 -18.97 -15.81
CA GLU A 23 8.63 -19.71 -15.63
C GLU A 23 9.72 -19.16 -16.58
N GLN A 24 9.36 -18.88 -17.83
CA GLN A 24 10.28 -18.28 -18.78
C GLN A 24 10.68 -16.87 -18.37
N THR A 25 9.73 -16.08 -17.85
CA THR A 25 10.01 -14.72 -17.37
C THR A 25 10.95 -14.75 -16.17
N CYS A 26 10.71 -15.64 -15.19
CA CYS A 26 11.61 -15.83 -14.06
C CYS A 26 13.02 -16.25 -14.49
N ALA A 27 13.13 -17.20 -15.43
CA ALA A 27 14.43 -17.69 -15.93
C ALA A 27 15.25 -16.61 -16.66
N LYS A 28 14.58 -15.65 -17.32
CA LYS A 28 15.23 -14.56 -18.08
C LYS A 28 15.39 -13.26 -17.28
N HIS A 29 14.74 -13.16 -16.13
CA HIS A 29 14.75 -11.91 -15.36
C HIS A 29 16.14 -11.61 -14.81
N SER A 30 16.52 -10.35 -14.89
CA SER A 30 17.62 -9.79 -14.11
C SER A 30 17.37 -8.31 -13.84
N TRP A 31 17.71 -7.85 -12.65
CA TRP A 31 17.63 -6.42 -12.30
C TRP A 31 18.49 -5.54 -13.21
N LYS A 32 19.58 -6.09 -13.77
CA LYS A 32 20.39 -5.41 -14.78
C LYS A 32 19.61 -5.18 -16.07
N ALA A 33 18.81 -6.15 -16.52
CA ALA A 33 17.96 -5.98 -17.71
C ALA A 33 16.83 -4.97 -17.44
N VAL A 34 16.25 -4.96 -16.23
CA VAL A 34 15.27 -3.95 -15.82
C VAL A 34 15.92 -2.55 -15.84
N GLN A 35 17.12 -2.42 -15.29
CA GLN A 35 17.84 -1.15 -15.31
C GLN A 35 18.12 -0.66 -16.73
N ALA A 36 18.46 -1.56 -17.66
CA ALA A 36 18.69 -1.22 -19.06
C ALA A 36 17.41 -0.76 -19.79
N SER A 37 16.22 -0.97 -19.22
CA SER A 37 14.94 -0.45 -19.72
C SER A 37 14.65 0.98 -19.23
N LEU A 38 15.43 1.49 -18.29
CA LEU A 38 15.41 2.87 -17.82
C LEU A 38 16.48 3.67 -18.55
N GLN A 39 16.30 5.00 -18.60
CA GLN A 39 17.20 5.85 -19.39
C GLN A 39 18.49 6.20 -18.63
N GLY A 40 18.41 6.37 -17.30
CA GLY A 40 19.48 6.97 -16.50
C GLY A 40 19.57 8.49 -16.69
N LEU A 41 20.32 9.15 -15.81
CA LEU A 41 20.62 10.56 -15.98
C LEU A 41 21.63 10.77 -17.14
N PRO A 42 21.57 11.90 -17.86
CA PRO A 42 22.47 12.18 -19.00
C PRO A 42 23.96 12.04 -18.68
N GLU A 43 24.37 12.39 -17.46
CA GLU A 43 25.77 12.31 -16.98
C GLU A 43 26.04 11.03 -16.17
N GLY A 44 25.12 10.05 -16.22
CA GLY A 44 25.16 8.82 -15.44
C GLY A 44 24.49 8.94 -14.08
N GLY A 45 24.10 7.79 -13.53
CA GLY A 45 23.35 7.67 -12.27
C GLY A 45 21.87 7.38 -12.49
N LEU A 46 21.12 7.37 -11.42
CA LEU A 46 19.70 7.03 -11.42
C LEU A 46 18.93 7.98 -10.50
N ASN A 47 17.92 8.65 -11.03
CA ASN A 47 17.00 9.47 -10.24
C ASN A 47 15.55 9.05 -10.49
N LEU A 48 14.84 8.66 -9.43
CA LEU A 48 13.48 8.15 -9.52
C LEU A 48 12.51 9.14 -10.18
N ALA A 49 12.65 10.46 -9.93
CA ALA A 49 11.78 11.46 -10.57
C ALA A 49 12.13 11.66 -12.05
N TYR A 50 13.41 11.61 -12.42
CA TYR A 50 13.81 11.67 -13.82
C TYR A 50 13.20 10.52 -14.63
N GLU A 51 13.31 9.31 -14.10
CA GLU A 51 12.75 8.12 -14.75
C GLU A 51 11.23 8.15 -14.83
N ALA A 52 10.57 8.69 -13.79
CA ALA A 52 9.12 8.77 -13.75
C ALA A 52 8.55 9.83 -14.71
N VAL A 53 9.26 10.93 -14.96
CA VAL A 53 8.66 12.07 -15.67
C VAL A 53 9.55 12.66 -16.76
N ASP A 54 10.82 13.00 -16.47
CA ASP A 54 11.63 13.79 -17.41
C ASP A 54 11.98 13.02 -18.69
N ARG A 55 12.25 11.71 -18.60
CA ARG A 55 12.48 10.88 -19.77
C ARG A 55 11.26 10.82 -20.69
N HIS A 56 10.05 10.80 -20.14
CA HIS A 56 8.82 10.79 -20.91
C HIS A 56 8.53 12.17 -21.50
N ALA A 57 8.75 13.24 -20.71
CA ALA A 57 8.56 14.62 -21.17
C ALA A 57 9.52 15.01 -22.31
N SER A 58 10.67 14.36 -22.42
CA SER A 58 11.62 14.53 -23.54
C SER A 58 11.44 13.54 -24.69
N GLY A 59 10.46 12.65 -24.63
CA GLY A 59 10.19 11.60 -25.60
C GLY A 59 8.81 11.66 -26.23
N ALA A 60 8.35 10.53 -26.77
CA ALA A 60 7.07 10.40 -27.46
C ALA A 60 5.85 10.67 -26.57
N LEU A 61 6.00 10.51 -25.25
CA LEU A 61 4.92 10.73 -24.28
C LEU A 61 4.86 12.17 -23.73
N ALA A 62 5.60 13.13 -24.28
CA ALA A 62 5.65 14.51 -23.80
C ALA A 62 4.25 15.13 -23.59
N ASN A 63 3.36 14.94 -24.54
CA ASN A 63 1.98 15.46 -24.51
C ASN A 63 0.96 14.41 -24.03
N HIS A 64 1.41 13.21 -23.64
CA HIS A 64 0.52 12.20 -23.05
C HIS A 64 0.07 12.64 -21.66
N LEU A 65 -1.19 12.36 -21.34
CA LEU A 65 -1.74 12.69 -20.03
C LEU A 65 -1.06 11.83 -18.95
N ALA A 66 -0.37 12.48 -18.04
CA ALA A 66 0.32 11.80 -16.92
C ALA A 66 -0.57 11.71 -15.67
N LEU A 67 -1.34 12.79 -15.41
CA LEU A 67 -2.14 12.89 -14.19
C LEU A 67 -3.47 13.55 -14.49
N ARG A 68 -4.56 12.89 -14.09
CA ARG A 68 -5.91 13.45 -14.09
C ARG A 68 -6.40 13.57 -12.66
N CYS A 69 -6.53 14.77 -12.14
CA CYS A 69 -7.03 15.04 -10.81
C CYS A 69 -8.51 15.41 -10.85
N LEU A 70 -9.29 14.70 -10.06
CA LEU A 70 -10.72 14.90 -9.88
C LEU A 70 -10.94 15.58 -8.52
N GLY A 71 -11.41 16.83 -8.54
CA GLY A 71 -11.72 17.59 -7.34
C GLY A 71 -12.98 17.08 -6.64
N LYS A 72 -13.16 17.48 -5.38
CA LYS A 72 -14.38 17.19 -4.61
C LYS A 72 -15.64 17.81 -5.21
N ASP A 73 -15.47 18.89 -5.96
CA ASP A 73 -16.50 19.64 -6.67
C ASP A 73 -16.71 19.17 -8.12
N ASP A 74 -16.21 17.96 -8.44
CA ASP A 74 -16.21 17.38 -9.78
C ASP A 74 -15.39 18.15 -10.82
N SER A 75 -14.56 19.11 -10.40
CA SER A 75 -13.59 19.74 -11.28
C SER A 75 -12.54 18.74 -11.77
N VAL A 76 -12.02 18.94 -12.99
CA VAL A 76 -11.00 18.08 -13.58
C VAL A 76 -9.79 18.93 -13.93
N ARG A 77 -8.61 18.50 -13.47
CA ARG A 77 -7.34 19.12 -13.84
C ARG A 77 -6.43 18.06 -14.48
N ASP A 78 -6.18 18.22 -15.76
CA ASP A 78 -5.32 17.34 -16.54
C ASP A 78 -3.91 17.92 -16.65
N LEU A 79 -2.90 17.06 -16.47
CA LEU A 79 -1.48 17.41 -16.54
C LEU A 79 -0.75 16.39 -17.42
N THR A 80 -0.09 16.87 -18.47
CA THR A 80 0.77 16.06 -19.33
C THR A 80 2.10 15.72 -18.64
N TYR A 81 2.88 14.79 -19.20
CA TYR A 81 4.25 14.55 -18.72
C TYR A 81 5.11 15.81 -18.80
N THR A 82 4.90 16.67 -19.81
CA THR A 82 5.57 17.98 -19.89
C THR A 82 5.18 18.90 -18.74
N ASP A 83 3.89 18.94 -18.38
CA ASP A 83 3.41 19.77 -17.26
C ASP A 83 3.97 19.26 -15.92
N MET A 84 4.01 17.93 -15.76
CA MET A 84 4.61 17.29 -14.57
C MET A 84 6.12 17.59 -14.46
N ALA A 85 6.85 17.55 -15.59
CA ALA A 85 8.28 17.88 -15.63
C ALA A 85 8.53 19.34 -15.24
N ARG A 86 7.75 20.27 -15.79
CA ARG A 86 7.86 21.72 -15.49
C ARG A 86 7.47 22.04 -14.05
N GLY A 87 6.34 21.51 -13.58
CA GLY A 87 5.86 21.74 -12.21
C GLY A 87 6.86 21.23 -11.17
N SER A 88 7.38 20.02 -11.34
CA SER A 88 8.37 19.45 -10.44
C SER A 88 9.75 20.13 -10.53
N ALA A 89 10.13 20.66 -11.71
CA ALA A 89 11.34 21.48 -11.86
C ALA A 89 11.23 22.81 -11.09
N ARG A 90 10.05 23.48 -11.15
CA ARG A 90 9.79 24.68 -10.33
C ARG A 90 9.94 24.38 -8.86
N PHE A 91 9.34 23.28 -8.37
CA PHE A 91 9.45 22.90 -6.96
C PHE A 91 10.89 22.58 -6.56
N ALA A 92 11.66 21.86 -7.39
CA ALA A 92 13.09 21.63 -7.14
C ALA A 92 13.88 22.93 -7.02
N ASN A 93 13.57 23.92 -7.87
CA ASN A 93 14.18 25.25 -7.82
C ASN A 93 13.75 26.05 -6.57
N VAL A 94 12.52 25.89 -6.10
CA VAL A 94 12.08 26.45 -4.79
C VAL A 94 12.96 25.88 -3.68
N LEU A 95 13.11 24.56 -3.58
CA LEU A 95 13.95 23.92 -2.57
C LEU A 95 15.40 24.42 -2.63
N ARG A 96 15.95 24.50 -3.83
CA ARG A 96 17.32 25.03 -4.05
C ARG A 96 17.46 26.48 -3.58
N SER A 97 16.48 27.35 -3.87
CA SER A 97 16.51 28.75 -3.44
C SER A 97 16.40 28.92 -1.92
N LEU A 98 15.73 27.99 -1.24
CA LEU A 98 15.65 27.90 0.21
C LEU A 98 16.89 27.25 0.86
N GLY A 99 17.89 26.85 0.05
CA GLY A 99 19.11 26.22 0.53
C GLY A 99 18.96 24.79 1.01
N VAL A 100 17.89 24.09 0.59
CA VAL A 100 17.67 22.67 0.91
C VAL A 100 18.67 21.82 0.14
N LYS A 101 19.44 21.02 0.88
CA LYS A 101 20.56 20.23 0.37
C LYS A 101 20.20 18.78 0.10
N LYS A 102 21.08 18.09 -0.64
CA LYS A 102 21.05 16.65 -0.84
C LYS A 102 20.85 15.92 0.50
N GLY A 103 19.90 14.97 0.53
CA GLY A 103 19.60 14.13 1.70
C GLY A 103 18.78 14.82 2.80
N GLU A 104 18.51 16.13 2.72
CA GLU A 104 17.59 16.77 3.67
C GLU A 104 16.13 16.37 3.38
N ARG A 105 15.31 16.25 4.42
CA ARG A 105 13.96 15.68 4.35
C ARG A 105 12.91 16.75 4.11
N VAL A 106 12.11 16.54 3.07
CA VAL A 106 10.95 17.34 2.70
C VAL A 106 9.70 16.51 2.97
N PHE A 107 8.94 16.95 3.96
CA PHE A 107 7.69 16.30 4.34
C PHE A 107 6.51 16.89 3.59
N ALA A 108 5.54 16.05 3.24
CA ALA A 108 4.28 16.46 2.65
C ALA A 108 3.11 15.97 3.51
N LEU A 109 2.33 16.91 4.05
CA LEU A 109 1.07 16.66 4.75
C LEU A 109 -0.05 17.31 3.93
N MET A 110 -0.54 16.60 2.93
CA MET A 110 -1.43 17.15 1.90
C MET A 110 -2.53 16.17 1.52
N ASN A 111 -3.63 16.70 0.99
CA ASN A 111 -4.62 15.92 0.28
C ASN A 111 -4.08 15.46 -1.09
N ARG A 112 -4.88 14.68 -1.81
CA ARG A 112 -4.56 14.16 -3.16
C ARG A 112 -4.76 15.24 -4.23
N VAL A 113 -3.86 16.22 -4.25
CA VAL A 113 -3.86 17.37 -5.16
C VAL A 113 -2.60 17.40 -6.02
N PRO A 114 -2.59 18.04 -7.20
CA PRO A 114 -1.42 18.09 -8.08
C PRO A 114 -0.13 18.57 -7.41
N GLU A 115 -0.24 19.50 -6.47
CA GLU A 115 0.89 20.08 -5.73
C GLU A 115 1.66 19.02 -4.91
N LEU A 116 0.99 17.95 -4.45
CA LEU A 116 1.63 16.82 -3.80
C LEU A 116 2.57 16.09 -4.77
N TYR A 117 2.15 15.89 -6.02
CA TYR A 117 2.95 15.23 -7.05
C TYR A 117 4.16 16.08 -7.46
N PHE A 118 3.97 17.39 -7.61
CA PHE A 118 5.10 18.32 -7.83
C PHE A 118 6.07 18.30 -6.66
N THR A 119 5.55 18.24 -5.43
CA THR A 119 6.36 18.13 -4.21
C THR A 119 7.18 16.85 -4.22
N ALA A 120 6.56 15.69 -4.45
CA ALA A 120 7.25 14.41 -4.46
C ALA A 120 8.37 14.37 -5.50
N LEU A 121 8.04 14.68 -6.76
CA LEU A 121 8.98 14.64 -7.87
C LEU A 121 10.07 15.72 -7.76
N GLY A 122 9.70 16.95 -7.41
CA GLY A 122 10.66 18.05 -7.29
C GLY A 122 11.61 17.88 -6.10
N THR A 123 11.17 17.26 -5.00
CA THR A 123 12.05 16.86 -3.90
C THR A 123 13.16 15.92 -4.38
N LEU A 124 12.79 14.90 -5.15
CA LEU A 124 13.74 13.94 -5.70
C LEU A 124 14.65 14.56 -6.77
N LYS A 125 14.15 15.51 -7.56
CA LYS A 125 15.00 16.29 -8.51
C LYS A 125 16.02 17.16 -7.80
N ASN A 126 15.71 17.68 -6.62
CA ASN A 126 16.66 18.39 -5.76
C ASN A 126 17.61 17.44 -5.01
N VAL A 127 17.50 16.11 -5.23
CA VAL A 127 18.24 15.05 -4.51
C VAL A 127 18.02 15.12 -3.00
N SER A 128 16.88 15.65 -2.58
CA SER A 128 16.36 15.63 -1.21
C SER A 128 15.45 14.41 -1.01
N VAL A 129 15.10 14.12 0.24
CA VAL A 129 14.31 12.92 0.59
C VAL A 129 12.85 13.27 0.74
N PHE A 130 11.99 12.61 -0.01
CA PHE A 130 10.54 12.77 0.09
C PHE A 130 9.96 11.94 1.23
N CYS A 131 9.22 12.58 2.11
CA CYS A 131 8.63 11.99 3.33
C CYS A 131 7.12 12.27 3.36
N PRO A 132 6.27 11.39 2.81
CA PRO A 132 4.84 11.58 2.81
C PRO A 132 4.24 11.33 4.19
N LEU A 133 3.24 12.12 4.56
CA LEU A 133 2.43 11.94 5.75
C LEU A 133 0.95 11.80 5.35
N PHE A 134 0.27 10.87 6.01
CA PHE A 134 -1.15 10.69 5.80
C PHE A 134 -1.92 11.92 6.31
N SER A 135 -2.72 12.53 5.42
CA SER A 135 -3.40 13.79 5.69
C SER A 135 -4.39 13.73 6.87
N GLN A 136 -4.89 12.53 7.18
CA GLN A 136 -5.82 12.33 8.29
C GLN A 136 -5.15 12.11 9.66
N PHE A 137 -3.81 12.02 9.76
CA PHE A 137 -3.15 11.94 11.06
C PHE A 137 -3.51 13.13 11.96
N GLY A 138 -3.66 12.88 13.26
CA GLY A 138 -3.80 13.94 14.27
C GLY A 138 -2.47 14.69 14.51
N PRO A 139 -2.48 15.76 15.35
CA PRO A 139 -1.27 16.55 15.62
C PRO A 139 -0.10 15.74 16.17
N GLU A 140 -0.32 14.90 17.16
CA GLU A 140 0.74 14.11 17.81
C GLU A 140 1.45 13.13 16.83
N PRO A 141 0.75 12.30 16.04
CA PRO A 141 1.38 11.46 15.01
C PRO A 141 2.17 12.25 13.96
N VAL A 142 1.70 13.44 13.58
CA VAL A 142 2.41 14.33 12.65
C VAL A 142 3.70 14.82 13.29
N TRP A 143 3.61 15.36 14.52
CA TRP A 143 4.75 15.85 15.28
C TRP A 143 5.83 14.78 15.47
N GLN A 144 5.45 13.57 15.90
CA GLN A 144 6.40 12.46 16.10
C GLN A 144 7.20 12.15 14.83
N ARG A 145 6.55 12.16 13.66
CA ARG A 145 7.20 11.83 12.38
C ARG A 145 8.09 12.98 11.90
N LEU A 146 7.62 14.22 12.00
CA LEU A 146 8.41 15.40 11.66
C LEU A 146 9.68 15.46 12.51
N ARG A 147 9.56 15.21 13.83
CA ARG A 147 10.69 15.22 14.76
C ARG A 147 11.67 14.08 14.48
N ARG A 148 11.17 12.83 14.37
CA ARG A 148 12.02 11.64 14.13
C ARG A 148 12.69 11.66 12.77
N GLY A 149 12.05 12.24 11.78
CA GLY A 149 12.58 12.35 10.43
C GLY A 149 13.41 13.60 10.21
N ASP A 150 13.70 14.40 11.26
CA ASP A 150 14.46 15.66 11.16
C ASP A 150 13.96 16.53 10.00
N ALA A 151 12.66 16.80 9.97
CA ALA A 151 12.01 17.53 8.90
C ALA A 151 12.67 18.91 8.69
N LYS A 152 13.14 19.18 7.45
CA LYS A 152 13.68 20.48 7.06
C LYS A 152 12.61 21.40 6.50
N VAL A 153 11.75 20.83 5.64
CA VAL A 153 10.64 21.50 4.98
C VAL A 153 9.37 20.68 5.20
N LEU A 154 8.27 21.36 5.43
CA LEU A 154 6.93 20.78 5.39
C LEU A 154 6.13 21.47 4.29
N VAL A 155 5.52 20.69 3.40
CA VAL A 155 4.53 21.18 2.42
C VAL A 155 3.16 20.75 2.87
N THR A 156 2.22 21.70 2.94
CA THR A 156 0.88 21.44 3.52
C THR A 156 -0.14 22.48 3.01
N SER A 157 -1.42 22.31 3.34
CA SER A 157 -2.44 23.35 3.20
C SER A 157 -2.51 24.20 4.47
N GLN A 158 -3.06 25.41 4.37
CA GLN A 158 -3.25 26.30 5.51
C GLN A 158 -4.05 25.62 6.62
N ALA A 159 -5.19 25.01 6.27
CA ALA A 159 -6.05 24.34 7.23
C ALA A 159 -5.36 23.18 7.97
N LEU A 160 -4.54 22.38 7.29
CA LEU A 160 -3.78 21.30 7.92
C LEU A 160 -2.65 21.84 8.80
N TYR A 161 -1.97 22.91 8.37
CA TYR A 161 -0.95 23.57 9.16
C TYR A 161 -1.50 24.09 10.49
N GLU A 162 -2.54 24.91 10.43
CA GLU A 162 -3.17 25.50 11.61
C GLU A 162 -3.70 24.43 12.57
N LYS A 163 -4.37 23.42 12.04
CA LYS A 163 -4.99 22.35 12.86
C LYS A 163 -3.99 21.40 13.49
N LYS A 164 -2.83 21.13 12.85
CA LYS A 164 -2.00 19.97 13.21
C LYS A 164 -0.54 20.28 13.52
N VAL A 165 -0.02 21.45 13.12
CA VAL A 165 1.41 21.73 13.22
C VAL A 165 1.68 23.05 13.96
N ALA A 166 0.91 24.09 13.73
CA ALA A 166 1.18 25.44 14.24
C ALA A 166 1.45 25.47 15.75
N ALA A 167 0.60 24.82 16.55
CA ALA A 167 0.77 24.77 18.01
C ALA A 167 2.00 23.98 18.50
N LEU A 168 2.58 23.13 17.63
CA LEU A 168 3.73 22.27 17.95
C LEU A 168 5.02 22.75 17.27
N ARG A 169 4.96 23.86 16.52
CA ARG A 169 6.04 24.38 15.69
C ARG A 169 7.35 24.60 16.45
N GLU A 170 7.28 25.17 17.63
CA GLU A 170 8.45 25.46 18.47
C GLU A 170 9.18 24.19 18.95
N GLN A 171 8.48 23.05 19.00
CA GLN A 171 9.03 21.75 19.36
C GLN A 171 9.71 21.03 18.19
N LEU A 172 9.79 21.66 17.02
CA LEU A 172 10.36 21.13 15.77
C LEU A 172 11.55 21.99 15.31
N PRO A 173 12.68 21.98 16.01
CA PRO A 173 13.81 22.89 15.73
C PRO A 173 14.45 22.66 14.36
N SER A 174 14.37 21.47 13.78
CA SER A 174 14.88 21.15 12.44
C SER A 174 14.02 21.72 11.31
N LEU A 175 12.71 21.97 11.58
CA LEU A 175 11.76 22.43 10.57
C LEU A 175 11.97 23.93 10.31
N GLN A 176 12.59 24.27 9.19
CA GLN A 176 12.95 25.65 8.85
C GLN A 176 11.87 26.34 8.01
N TYR A 177 11.25 25.60 7.08
CA TYR A 177 10.28 26.17 6.16
C TYR A 177 8.99 25.36 6.14
N ILE A 178 7.89 26.09 6.06
CA ILE A 178 6.55 25.52 5.82
C ILE A 178 6.05 26.15 4.53
N LEU A 179 5.78 25.33 3.52
CA LEU A 179 5.29 25.75 2.22
C LEU A 179 3.79 25.48 2.15
N ILE A 180 2.99 26.55 2.12
CA ILE A 180 1.53 26.47 2.13
C ILE A 180 1.03 26.48 0.69
N ALA A 181 0.33 25.41 0.30
CA ALA A 181 -0.03 25.15 -1.10
C ALA A 181 -1.26 25.95 -1.60
N ASP A 182 -2.07 26.47 -0.70
CA ASP A 182 -3.39 27.08 -0.98
C ASP A 182 -3.52 28.54 -0.54
N VAL A 183 -2.39 29.25 -0.36
CA VAL A 183 -2.37 30.69 -0.05
C VAL A 183 -1.58 31.45 -1.11
N THR A 184 -1.97 32.71 -1.35
CA THR A 184 -1.29 33.60 -2.31
C THR A 184 -0.12 34.36 -1.71
N ASP A 185 -0.20 34.64 -0.40
CA ASP A 185 0.78 35.42 0.33
C ASP A 185 1.39 34.60 1.47
N ASP A 186 2.57 35.01 1.92
CA ASP A 186 3.23 34.39 3.06
C ASP A 186 2.44 34.65 4.36
N LEU A 187 2.27 33.63 5.19
CA LEU A 187 1.62 33.78 6.49
C LEU A 187 2.58 34.42 7.53
N ASP A 188 3.86 34.05 7.44
CA ASP A 188 4.95 34.59 8.24
C ASP A 188 6.33 34.34 7.59
N ALA A 189 7.41 34.67 8.29
CA ALA A 189 8.78 34.51 7.76
C ALA A 189 9.19 33.05 7.47
N CYS A 190 8.48 32.06 8.03
CA CYS A 190 8.76 30.63 7.86
C CYS A 190 7.65 29.88 7.15
N ALA A 191 6.42 30.41 7.14
CA ALA A 191 5.26 29.82 6.48
C ALA A 191 4.96 30.60 5.18
N LEU A 192 5.51 30.08 4.08
CA LEU A 192 5.61 30.76 2.81
C LEU A 192 4.55 30.26 1.81
N SER A 193 4.08 31.14 0.93
CA SER A 193 3.20 30.76 -0.18
C SER A 193 3.92 29.92 -1.22
N LEU A 194 3.54 28.64 -1.33
CA LEU A 194 4.07 27.77 -2.39
C LEU A 194 3.70 28.24 -3.81
N PRO A 195 2.45 28.66 -4.11
CA PRO A 195 2.10 29.19 -5.42
C PRO A 195 2.96 30.37 -5.86
N ARG A 196 3.23 31.32 -4.97
CA ARG A 196 4.09 32.47 -5.23
C ARG A 196 5.52 32.04 -5.54
N LEU A 197 6.11 31.17 -4.72
CA LEU A 197 7.46 30.63 -4.93
C LEU A 197 7.58 29.84 -6.23
N MET A 198 6.58 29.01 -6.55
CA MET A 198 6.53 28.24 -7.79
C MET A 198 6.45 29.13 -9.03
N THR A 199 5.65 30.21 -8.96
CA THR A 199 5.50 31.17 -10.07
C THR A 199 6.81 31.93 -10.31
N ALA A 200 7.54 32.28 -9.28
CA ALA A 200 8.83 32.97 -9.36
C ALA A 200 9.98 32.05 -9.80
N SER A 201 9.78 30.73 -9.79
CA SER A 201 10.84 29.76 -10.08
C SER A 201 10.86 29.33 -11.55
N SER A 202 12.07 29.07 -12.09
CA SER A 202 12.24 28.50 -13.43
C SER A 202 11.59 27.12 -13.54
N ASP A 203 10.97 26.82 -14.67
CA ASP A 203 10.45 25.51 -15.04
C ASP A 203 11.50 24.57 -15.66
N LYS A 204 12.76 24.97 -15.64
CA LYS A 204 13.93 24.17 -16.03
C LYS A 204 14.80 23.94 -14.81
N HIS A 205 15.19 22.69 -14.58
CA HIS A 205 16.05 22.29 -13.49
C HIS A 205 17.04 21.23 -13.98
N THR A 206 18.31 21.41 -13.70
CA THR A 206 19.33 20.37 -13.89
C THR A 206 19.41 19.55 -12.63
N ILE A 207 19.04 18.27 -12.72
CA ILE A 207 19.09 17.33 -11.62
C ILE A 207 20.57 17.07 -11.30
N PRO A 208 21.03 17.31 -10.04
CA PRO A 208 22.39 16.97 -9.66
C PRO A 208 22.66 15.47 -9.80
N GLN A 209 23.92 15.08 -9.96
CA GLN A 209 24.31 13.68 -10.04
C GLN A 209 23.77 12.90 -8.84
N THR A 210 23.04 11.82 -9.13
CA THR A 210 22.33 11.01 -8.15
C THR A 210 22.81 9.56 -8.25
N CYS A 211 23.37 9.05 -7.15
CA CYS A 211 23.73 7.64 -7.04
C CYS A 211 22.44 6.80 -6.83
N PRO A 212 22.34 5.59 -7.40
CA PRO A 212 21.23 4.68 -7.12
C PRO A 212 20.97 4.43 -5.63
N GLU A 213 22.02 4.44 -4.80
CA GLU A 213 21.95 4.26 -3.34
C GLU A 213 21.72 5.56 -2.54
N ASP A 214 21.61 6.71 -3.19
CA ASP A 214 21.21 7.94 -2.51
C ASP A 214 19.78 7.78 -1.95
N MET A 215 19.59 8.22 -0.69
CA MET A 215 18.29 8.19 -0.04
C MET A 215 17.26 9.02 -0.81
N ALA A 216 16.14 8.42 -1.12
CA ALA A 216 15.06 9.04 -1.92
C ALA A 216 13.75 9.20 -1.13
N LEU A 217 13.33 8.15 -0.43
CA LEU A 217 12.04 8.09 0.26
C LEU A 217 12.22 7.70 1.72
N LEU A 218 11.37 8.27 2.58
CA LEU A 218 11.28 7.90 4.00
C LEU A 218 9.82 7.63 4.34
N HIS A 219 9.49 6.36 4.58
CA HIS A 219 8.15 5.93 4.94
C HIS A 219 8.06 5.54 6.41
N PHE A 220 7.12 6.13 7.14
CA PHE A 220 6.89 5.79 8.53
C PHE A 220 5.84 4.69 8.67
N THR A 221 6.19 3.60 9.36
CA THR A 221 5.27 2.53 9.74
C THR A 221 4.89 2.63 11.21
N SER A 222 3.71 2.10 11.57
CA SER A 222 3.33 1.90 12.96
C SER A 222 4.14 0.75 13.55
N GLY A 223 4.99 1.02 14.54
CA GLY A 223 5.69 -0.04 15.26
C GLY A 223 4.78 -0.78 16.24
N THR A 224 5.03 -2.06 16.47
CA THR A 224 4.41 -2.86 17.55
C THR A 224 4.64 -2.26 18.94
N THR A 225 5.67 -1.41 19.07
CA THR A 225 6.03 -0.68 20.31
C THR A 225 5.37 0.69 20.45
N GLY A 226 4.46 1.07 19.54
CA GLY A 226 3.76 2.37 19.57
C GLY A 226 4.52 3.55 18.94
N MET A 227 5.84 3.47 18.77
CA MET A 227 6.62 4.54 18.14
C MET A 227 6.79 4.31 16.64
N PRO A 228 6.57 5.32 15.78
CA PRO A 228 6.73 5.18 14.33
C PRO A 228 8.19 4.92 13.95
N LYS A 229 8.41 4.03 12.96
CA LYS A 229 9.71 3.69 12.39
C LYS A 229 9.81 4.26 11.00
N GLY A 230 10.91 4.91 10.67
CA GLY A 230 11.17 5.43 9.33
C GLY A 230 11.96 4.45 8.47
N ALA A 231 11.32 3.75 7.56
CA ALA A 231 12.00 2.90 6.58
C ALA A 231 12.62 3.76 5.46
N VAL A 232 13.92 3.59 5.27
CA VAL A 232 14.73 4.34 4.30
C VAL A 232 14.78 3.61 2.97
N HIS A 233 14.36 4.26 1.89
CA HIS A 233 14.48 3.75 0.53
C HIS A 233 15.35 4.68 -0.34
N VAL A 234 15.94 4.10 -1.36
CA VAL A 234 16.92 4.75 -2.25
C VAL A 234 16.35 4.89 -3.67
N HIS A 235 17.01 5.67 -4.52
CA HIS A 235 16.58 5.89 -5.91
C HIS A 235 16.50 4.58 -6.72
N GLN A 236 17.26 3.55 -6.33
CA GLN A 236 17.22 2.23 -6.98
C GLN A 236 15.84 1.55 -6.91
N ALA A 237 14.95 1.96 -5.98
CA ALA A 237 13.57 1.51 -5.91
C ALA A 237 12.79 1.72 -7.23
N ALA A 238 13.22 2.65 -8.09
CA ALA A 238 12.67 2.84 -9.43
C ALA A 238 12.59 1.55 -10.24
N LEU A 239 13.59 0.66 -10.10
CA LEU A 239 13.65 -0.62 -10.83
C LEU A 239 12.49 -1.54 -10.42
N THR A 240 12.26 -1.66 -9.12
CA THR A 240 11.16 -2.51 -8.61
C THR A 240 9.80 -1.90 -8.95
N HIS A 241 9.63 -0.57 -8.78
CA HIS A 241 8.37 0.09 -9.13
C HIS A 241 8.06 -0.04 -10.63
N PHE A 242 9.07 0.08 -11.49
CA PHE A 242 8.91 -0.15 -12.93
C PHE A 242 8.55 -1.60 -13.25
N ALA A 243 9.29 -2.57 -12.70
CA ALA A 243 9.07 -3.99 -12.95
C ALA A 243 7.71 -4.48 -12.43
N THR A 244 7.31 -4.05 -11.23
CA THR A 244 6.02 -4.43 -10.65
C THR A 244 4.84 -3.75 -11.33
N GLY A 245 4.99 -2.49 -11.75
CA GLY A 245 4.02 -1.81 -12.62
C GLY A 245 3.82 -2.59 -13.92
N ARG A 246 4.91 -3.06 -14.52
CA ARG A 246 4.88 -3.81 -15.79
C ARG A 246 4.39 -5.25 -15.63
N TYR A 247 4.89 -6.01 -14.66
CA TYR A 247 4.59 -7.45 -14.58
C TYR A 247 3.37 -7.77 -13.73
N VAL A 248 3.14 -7.02 -12.64
CA VAL A 248 2.03 -7.30 -11.72
C VAL A 248 0.79 -6.51 -12.10
N LEU A 249 0.90 -5.17 -12.15
CA LEU A 249 -0.22 -4.32 -12.55
C LEU A 249 -0.46 -4.34 -14.06
N ASP A 250 0.48 -4.92 -14.81
CA ASP A 250 0.44 -5.08 -16.27
C ASP A 250 0.16 -3.76 -17.00
N LEU A 251 0.83 -2.68 -16.57
CA LEU A 251 0.62 -1.33 -17.09
C LEU A 251 1.22 -1.16 -18.48
N HIS A 252 0.39 -0.73 -19.42
CA HIS A 252 0.74 -0.33 -20.78
C HIS A 252 0.51 1.16 -20.99
N PRO A 253 1.22 1.86 -21.86
CA PRO A 253 1.11 3.31 -22.02
C PRO A 253 -0.32 3.82 -22.29
N GLU A 254 -1.18 2.99 -22.89
CA GLU A 254 -2.57 3.32 -23.21
C GLU A 254 -3.51 3.17 -22.01
N ASP A 255 -3.03 2.62 -20.89
CA ASP A 255 -3.86 2.40 -19.71
C ASP A 255 -4.20 3.70 -18.99
N ILE A 256 -5.40 3.70 -18.44
CA ILE A 256 -5.87 4.66 -17.45
C ILE A 256 -5.88 3.92 -16.10
N PHE A 257 -4.93 4.27 -15.28
CA PHE A 257 -4.70 3.61 -13.99
C PHE A 257 -5.28 4.41 -12.84
N TRP A 258 -5.89 3.76 -11.88
CA TRP A 258 -6.38 4.39 -10.66
C TRP A 258 -5.96 3.61 -9.42
N CYS A 259 -5.11 4.25 -8.60
CA CYS A 259 -4.76 3.78 -7.26
C CYS A 259 -5.55 4.59 -6.22
N THR A 260 -6.37 3.92 -5.42
CA THR A 260 -7.20 4.60 -4.41
C THR A 260 -6.50 4.80 -3.07
N ALA A 261 -5.30 4.26 -2.90
CA ALA A 261 -4.51 4.44 -1.68
C ALA A 261 -4.05 5.89 -1.53
N ASP A 262 -4.09 6.39 -0.28
CA ASP A 262 -3.59 7.73 0.02
C ASP A 262 -2.06 7.80 -0.15
N PRO A 263 -1.52 8.82 -0.85
CA PRO A 263 -0.08 9.00 -1.04
C PRO A 263 0.73 9.21 0.26
N GLY A 264 0.08 9.49 1.37
CA GLY A 264 0.70 9.51 2.70
C GLY A 264 1.10 8.13 3.23
N TRP A 265 0.65 7.05 2.56
CA TRP A 265 1.07 5.67 2.80
C TRP A 265 1.99 5.18 1.68
N VAL A 266 2.83 4.18 2.00
CA VAL A 266 3.78 3.61 1.04
C VAL A 266 3.08 3.13 -0.25
N THR A 267 1.90 2.55 -0.17
CA THR A 267 1.14 2.11 -1.34
C THR A 267 0.78 3.27 -2.26
N GLY A 268 0.22 4.34 -1.70
CA GLY A 268 -0.14 5.53 -2.48
C GLY A 268 1.07 6.26 -3.05
N THR A 269 2.23 6.21 -2.37
CA THR A 269 3.47 6.77 -2.91
C THR A 269 4.05 5.88 -4.01
N SER A 270 4.25 4.58 -3.76
CA SER A 270 4.90 3.66 -4.70
C SER A 270 4.03 3.39 -5.94
N TYR A 271 2.72 3.19 -5.75
CA TYR A 271 1.79 2.80 -6.82
C TYR A 271 0.75 3.88 -7.18
N GLY A 272 0.59 4.90 -6.38
CA GLY A 272 -0.21 6.08 -6.71
C GLY A 272 0.60 7.23 -7.31
N ILE A 273 1.94 7.20 -7.21
CA ILE A 273 2.82 8.21 -7.82
C ILE A 273 3.83 7.56 -8.77
N PHE A 274 4.75 6.72 -8.25
CA PHE A 274 5.95 6.36 -9.03
C PHE A 274 5.71 5.27 -10.06
N ALA A 275 5.11 4.13 -9.70
CA ALA A 275 4.94 3.02 -10.64
C ALA A 275 4.14 3.38 -11.89
N PRO A 276 2.97 4.07 -11.82
CA PRO A 276 2.26 4.49 -13.02
C PRO A 276 3.08 5.46 -13.88
N LEU A 277 3.70 6.48 -13.27
CA LEU A 277 4.51 7.45 -14.01
C LEU A 277 5.74 6.80 -14.65
N LEU A 278 6.41 5.85 -13.97
CA LEU A 278 7.51 5.08 -14.55
C LEU A 278 7.08 4.27 -15.78
N ASN A 279 5.84 3.81 -15.83
CA ASN A 279 5.32 2.99 -16.93
C ASN A 279 4.62 3.83 -18.02
N GLY A 280 4.59 5.16 -17.90
CA GLY A 280 4.12 6.05 -18.95
C GLY A 280 2.59 6.11 -19.09
N VAL A 281 1.83 5.72 -18.10
CA VAL A 281 0.36 5.63 -18.12
C VAL A 281 -0.31 6.93 -17.64
N THR A 282 -1.60 7.09 -17.94
CA THR A 282 -2.44 8.11 -17.31
C THR A 282 -2.85 7.65 -15.90
N ASN A 283 -2.51 8.43 -14.88
CA ASN A 283 -2.87 8.15 -13.49
C ASN A 283 -4.07 9.03 -13.07
N VAL A 284 -5.18 8.42 -12.69
CA VAL A 284 -6.34 9.09 -12.11
C VAL A 284 -6.17 9.27 -10.62
N VAL A 285 -6.49 10.45 -10.12
CA VAL A 285 -6.42 10.81 -8.70
C VAL A 285 -7.74 11.45 -8.30
N ASP A 286 -8.40 10.91 -7.30
CA ASP A 286 -9.64 11.45 -6.74
C ASP A 286 -9.36 12.10 -5.38
N GLU A 287 -9.68 13.38 -5.24
CA GLU A 287 -9.51 14.13 -3.98
C GLU A 287 -10.55 13.77 -2.93
N ALA A 288 -11.72 13.28 -3.37
CA ALA A 288 -12.83 13.00 -2.46
C ALA A 288 -12.58 11.76 -1.60
N ASP A 289 -13.27 11.71 -0.46
CA ASP A 289 -13.34 10.52 0.37
C ASP A 289 -14.14 9.40 -0.32
N PHE A 290 -14.07 8.19 0.23
CA PHE A 290 -14.77 7.04 -0.32
C PHE A 290 -16.27 7.29 -0.38
N ASP A 291 -16.80 7.28 -1.60
CA ASP A 291 -18.22 7.17 -1.93
C ASP A 291 -18.39 6.15 -3.06
N ALA A 292 -19.28 5.19 -2.89
CA ALA A 292 -19.37 4.07 -3.81
C ALA A 292 -19.93 4.46 -5.19
N GLU A 293 -20.93 5.35 -5.21
CA GLU A 293 -21.51 5.83 -6.46
C GLU A 293 -20.49 6.65 -7.26
N ARG A 294 -19.78 7.56 -6.57
CA ARG A 294 -18.67 8.31 -7.15
C ARG A 294 -17.59 7.38 -7.71
N TRP A 295 -17.24 6.30 -7.00
CA TRP A 295 -16.22 5.37 -7.44
C TRP A 295 -16.63 4.62 -8.71
N TYR A 296 -17.88 4.13 -8.78
CA TYR A 296 -18.38 3.50 -10.00
C TYR A 296 -18.48 4.50 -11.16
N ARG A 297 -18.89 5.74 -10.89
CA ARG A 297 -18.89 6.83 -11.87
C ARG A 297 -17.47 7.13 -12.38
N ILE A 298 -16.45 7.16 -11.53
CA ILE A 298 -15.04 7.34 -11.94
C ILE A 298 -14.58 6.18 -12.84
N LEU A 299 -14.86 4.94 -12.47
CA LEU A 299 -14.51 3.77 -13.29
C LEU A 299 -15.14 3.87 -14.69
N ASP A 300 -16.39 4.29 -14.77
CA ASP A 300 -17.13 4.48 -16.02
C ASP A 300 -16.65 5.69 -16.81
N GLU A 301 -16.80 6.89 -16.26
CA GLU A 301 -16.58 8.15 -16.99
C GLU A 301 -15.10 8.37 -17.35
N GLN A 302 -14.18 7.99 -16.46
CA GLN A 302 -12.75 8.11 -16.73
C GLN A 302 -12.19 6.93 -17.51
N LYS A 303 -13.04 5.92 -17.84
CA LYS A 303 -12.65 4.71 -18.57
C LYS A 303 -11.41 4.04 -17.98
N VAL A 304 -11.41 3.90 -16.65
CA VAL A 304 -10.31 3.26 -15.92
C VAL A 304 -10.12 1.83 -16.44
N THR A 305 -8.89 1.48 -16.80
CA THR A 305 -8.54 0.17 -17.34
C THR A 305 -7.92 -0.75 -16.30
N VAL A 306 -7.13 -0.19 -15.37
CA VAL A 306 -6.50 -0.92 -14.27
C VAL A 306 -6.79 -0.20 -12.95
N TRP A 307 -7.39 -0.94 -12.02
CA TRP A 307 -7.80 -0.41 -10.72
C TRP A 307 -7.06 -1.11 -9.58
N TYR A 308 -6.41 -0.33 -8.69
CA TYR A 308 -5.67 -0.82 -7.54
C TYR A 308 -6.22 -0.24 -6.25
N THR A 309 -6.78 -1.09 -5.39
CA THR A 309 -7.53 -0.65 -4.21
C THR A 309 -7.30 -1.57 -3.00
N ALA A 310 -7.86 -1.21 -1.85
CA ALA A 310 -7.72 -1.98 -0.62
C ALA A 310 -8.88 -2.96 -0.39
N PRO A 311 -8.65 -4.13 0.25
CA PRO A 311 -9.72 -5.07 0.63
C PRO A 311 -10.86 -4.44 1.42
N THR A 312 -10.55 -3.48 2.30
CA THR A 312 -11.59 -2.75 3.05
C THR A 312 -12.53 -1.98 2.13
N ALA A 313 -12.03 -1.32 1.09
CA ALA A 313 -12.88 -0.63 0.10
C ALA A 313 -13.73 -1.64 -0.68
N ILE A 314 -13.14 -2.77 -1.10
CA ILE A 314 -13.85 -3.85 -1.76
C ILE A 314 -14.98 -4.37 -0.87
N ARG A 315 -14.72 -4.63 0.42
CA ARG A 315 -15.76 -5.07 1.37
C ARG A 315 -16.87 -4.04 1.56
N ARG A 316 -16.53 -2.73 1.54
CA ARG A 316 -17.57 -1.66 1.55
C ARG A 316 -18.47 -1.75 0.31
N LEU A 317 -17.90 -1.96 -0.87
CA LEU A 317 -18.66 -2.13 -2.12
C LEU A 317 -19.50 -3.42 -2.10
N MET A 318 -18.99 -4.51 -1.54
CA MET A 318 -19.74 -5.78 -1.41
C MET A 318 -21.00 -5.68 -0.55
N ARG A 319 -21.09 -4.67 0.32
CA ARG A 319 -22.30 -4.43 1.16
C ARG A 319 -23.42 -3.73 0.41
N ILE A 320 -23.11 -3.10 -0.73
CA ILE A 320 -24.10 -2.36 -1.51
C ILE A 320 -24.89 -3.34 -2.36
N PRO A 321 -26.22 -3.38 -2.22
CA PRO A 321 -27.04 -4.27 -3.00
C PRO A 321 -27.09 -3.84 -4.48
N GLY A 322 -27.26 -4.80 -5.37
CA GLY A 322 -27.41 -4.55 -6.80
C GLY A 322 -26.16 -4.92 -7.61
N ASN A 323 -26.24 -4.65 -8.90
CA ASN A 323 -25.13 -4.87 -9.84
C ASN A 323 -24.76 -3.51 -10.47
N PRO A 324 -23.59 -2.94 -10.14
CA PRO A 324 -23.18 -1.63 -10.65
C PRO A 324 -23.09 -1.59 -12.19
N ARG A 325 -22.85 -2.72 -12.85
CA ARG A 325 -22.81 -2.82 -14.32
C ARG A 325 -24.14 -2.55 -15.02
N VAL A 326 -25.24 -2.43 -14.28
CA VAL A 326 -26.54 -2.03 -14.83
C VAL A 326 -26.60 -0.51 -15.02
N GLN A 327 -25.91 0.24 -14.16
CA GLN A 327 -25.94 1.70 -14.14
C GLN A 327 -24.65 2.33 -14.73
N HIS A 328 -23.54 1.59 -14.69
CA HIS A 328 -22.21 2.06 -15.13
C HIS A 328 -21.59 1.12 -16.17
N ASP A 329 -20.97 1.70 -17.18
CA ASP A 329 -20.20 0.97 -18.19
C ASP A 329 -18.79 0.69 -17.68
N LEU A 330 -18.60 -0.44 -17.02
CA LEU A 330 -17.29 -0.91 -16.55
C LEU A 330 -16.50 -1.67 -17.62
N SER A 331 -16.91 -1.59 -18.88
CA SER A 331 -16.31 -2.37 -19.97
C SER A 331 -14.86 -2.00 -20.30
N ALA A 332 -14.40 -0.80 -19.94
CA ALA A 332 -12.99 -0.40 -20.08
C ALA A 332 -12.07 -1.15 -19.10
N LEU A 333 -12.58 -1.50 -17.92
CA LEU A 333 -11.80 -2.15 -16.87
C LEU A 333 -11.32 -3.53 -17.33
N ARG A 334 -10.02 -3.81 -17.20
CA ARG A 334 -9.39 -5.08 -17.61
C ARG A 334 -8.70 -5.79 -16.45
N LEU A 335 -8.22 -5.07 -15.43
CA LEU A 335 -7.58 -5.65 -14.26
C LEU A 335 -8.00 -4.91 -12.99
N ILE A 336 -8.17 -5.69 -11.91
CA ILE A 336 -8.42 -5.20 -10.56
C ILE A 336 -7.39 -5.84 -9.64
N HIS A 337 -6.69 -5.01 -8.86
CA HIS A 337 -5.71 -5.47 -7.89
C HIS A 337 -6.08 -5.01 -6.47
N SER A 338 -5.69 -5.81 -5.50
CA SER A 338 -5.90 -5.55 -4.07
C SER A 338 -4.60 -5.51 -3.30
N VAL A 339 -4.52 -4.69 -2.25
CA VAL A 339 -3.31 -4.45 -1.47
C VAL A 339 -3.58 -3.98 -0.05
N GLY A 340 -2.61 -4.24 0.83
CA GLY A 340 -2.51 -3.64 2.17
C GLY A 340 -3.08 -4.49 3.29
N GLU A 341 -3.96 -5.42 2.96
CA GLU A 341 -4.53 -6.43 3.86
C GLU A 341 -4.70 -7.74 3.10
N PRO A 342 -4.80 -8.89 3.78
CA PRO A 342 -5.17 -10.13 3.11
C PRO A 342 -6.54 -10.02 2.44
N LEU A 343 -6.66 -10.52 1.22
CA LEU A 343 -7.91 -10.55 0.47
C LEU A 343 -8.63 -11.89 0.68
N ASN A 344 -9.85 -11.83 1.18
CA ASN A 344 -10.66 -13.04 1.35
C ASN A 344 -11.07 -13.64 0.00
N PRO A 345 -11.12 -14.98 -0.12
CA PRO A 345 -11.53 -15.66 -1.36
C PRO A 345 -12.86 -15.17 -1.93
N GLU A 346 -13.83 -14.87 -1.04
CA GLU A 346 -15.15 -14.36 -1.41
C GLU A 346 -15.08 -13.06 -2.20
N ALA A 347 -14.13 -12.18 -1.85
CA ALA A 347 -13.97 -10.90 -2.54
C ALA A 347 -13.42 -11.10 -3.95
N VAL A 348 -12.53 -12.09 -4.16
CA VAL A 348 -12.02 -12.46 -5.48
C VAL A 348 -13.15 -12.90 -6.39
N VAL A 349 -13.99 -13.82 -5.90
CA VAL A 349 -15.14 -14.38 -6.64
C VAL A 349 -16.25 -13.34 -6.82
N TRP A 350 -16.47 -12.47 -5.83
CA TRP A 350 -17.41 -11.36 -5.94
C TRP A 350 -17.01 -10.43 -7.09
N GLY A 351 -15.74 -10.08 -7.19
CA GLY A 351 -15.24 -9.27 -8.31
C GLY A 351 -15.59 -9.88 -9.65
N GLN A 352 -15.33 -11.18 -9.84
CA GLN A 352 -15.68 -11.90 -11.07
C GLN A 352 -17.19 -11.87 -11.37
N ARG A 353 -18.02 -12.10 -10.36
CA ARG A 353 -19.47 -12.16 -10.52
C ARG A 353 -20.11 -10.79 -10.74
N VAL A 354 -19.69 -9.76 -9.97
CA VAL A 354 -20.36 -8.46 -9.91
C VAL A 354 -19.68 -7.44 -10.82
N LEU A 355 -18.34 -7.40 -10.84
CA LEU A 355 -17.58 -6.47 -11.66
C LEU A 355 -17.19 -7.06 -13.03
N GLY A 356 -17.31 -8.38 -13.19
CA GLY A 356 -16.94 -9.11 -14.42
C GLY A 356 -15.48 -9.52 -14.47
N LEU A 357 -14.69 -9.22 -13.45
CA LEU A 357 -13.25 -9.49 -13.37
C LEU A 357 -12.88 -10.00 -11.98
N PRO A 358 -12.03 -11.03 -11.86
CA PRO A 358 -11.50 -11.45 -10.57
C PRO A 358 -10.55 -10.38 -10.02
N ILE A 359 -10.48 -10.29 -8.69
CA ILE A 359 -9.55 -9.38 -8.03
C ILE A 359 -8.23 -10.12 -7.78
N HIS A 360 -7.12 -9.53 -8.20
CA HIS A 360 -5.76 -10.06 -8.05
C HIS A 360 -5.18 -9.58 -6.73
N ASP A 361 -4.95 -10.48 -5.79
CA ASP A 361 -4.25 -10.14 -4.54
C ASP A 361 -2.74 -10.07 -4.75
N ASN A 362 -2.05 -9.29 -3.91
CA ASN A 362 -0.61 -9.24 -3.84
C ASN A 362 -0.13 -8.95 -2.41
N TRP A 363 1.10 -9.36 -2.13
CA TRP A 363 1.73 -9.17 -0.84
C TRP A 363 3.04 -8.38 -0.97
N TRP A 364 3.20 -7.42 -0.08
CA TRP A 364 4.42 -6.67 0.15
C TRP A 364 4.32 -5.85 1.43
N GLN A 365 5.43 -5.25 1.84
CA GLN A 365 5.53 -4.46 3.07
C GLN A 365 6.20 -3.11 2.76
N THR A 366 6.12 -2.16 3.68
CA THR A 366 6.88 -0.91 3.58
C THR A 366 8.37 -1.21 3.44
N GLU A 367 8.87 -2.17 4.19
CA GLU A 367 10.26 -2.61 4.21
C GLU A 367 10.70 -3.24 2.88
N THR A 368 9.80 -3.89 2.16
CA THR A 368 10.13 -4.41 0.81
C THR A 368 10.13 -3.31 -0.26
N GLY A 369 9.42 -2.22 -0.02
CA GLY A 369 9.33 -1.05 -0.90
C GLY A 369 8.60 -1.27 -2.21
N GLY A 370 8.15 -2.48 -2.50
CA GLY A 370 7.38 -2.86 -3.69
C GLY A 370 6.81 -4.26 -3.58
N ILE A 371 5.97 -4.66 -4.55
CA ILE A 371 5.28 -5.95 -4.58
C ILE A 371 6.30 -7.09 -4.74
N MET A 372 6.20 -8.10 -3.86
CA MET A 372 7.10 -9.26 -3.85
C MET A 372 6.43 -10.55 -4.26
N ILE A 373 5.13 -10.71 -3.97
CA ILE A 373 4.32 -11.87 -4.33
C ILE A 373 3.01 -11.35 -4.91
N ALA A 374 2.55 -11.91 -6.03
CA ALA A 374 1.34 -11.42 -6.70
C ALA A 374 0.61 -12.49 -7.53
N ASN A 375 -0.68 -12.25 -7.77
CA ASN A 375 -1.42 -12.84 -8.85
C ASN A 375 -1.20 -12.00 -10.13
N TYR A 376 -0.99 -12.65 -11.27
CA TYR A 376 -0.64 -12.02 -12.54
C TYR A 376 -1.79 -12.09 -13.55
N ALA A 377 -1.79 -11.18 -14.52
CA ALA A 377 -2.82 -11.12 -15.56
C ALA A 377 -2.98 -12.43 -16.34
N ALA A 378 -1.88 -13.12 -16.63
CA ALA A 378 -1.85 -14.33 -17.44
C ALA A 378 -1.83 -15.65 -16.66
N ILE A 379 -1.75 -15.61 -15.33
CA ILE A 379 -1.62 -16.80 -14.49
C ILE A 379 -2.94 -17.06 -13.76
N ASP A 380 -3.32 -18.34 -13.68
CA ASP A 380 -4.52 -18.76 -12.96
C ASP A 380 -4.55 -18.24 -11.54
N ILE A 381 -5.71 -17.83 -11.06
CA ILE A 381 -5.90 -17.33 -9.69
C ILE A 381 -6.45 -18.45 -8.82
N ARG A 382 -5.82 -18.68 -7.69
CA ARG A 382 -6.37 -19.47 -6.58
C ARG A 382 -6.95 -18.49 -5.55
N PRO A 383 -8.29 -18.37 -5.46
CA PRO A 383 -8.89 -17.40 -4.56
C PRO A 383 -8.42 -17.55 -3.12
N GLY A 384 -7.90 -16.47 -2.52
CA GLY A 384 -7.29 -16.44 -1.18
C GLY A 384 -5.77 -16.61 -1.17
N SER A 385 -5.13 -16.96 -2.30
CA SER A 385 -3.68 -16.94 -2.39
C SER A 385 -3.15 -15.55 -2.71
N MET A 386 -1.97 -15.23 -2.18
CA MET A 386 -1.21 -14.04 -2.56
C MET A 386 -0.61 -14.15 -3.98
N GLY A 387 -0.64 -15.35 -4.58
CA GLY A 387 -0.05 -15.65 -5.89
C GLY A 387 1.36 -16.22 -5.79
N LYS A 388 2.21 -15.87 -6.77
CA LYS A 388 3.59 -16.35 -6.90
C LYS A 388 4.60 -15.20 -6.75
N PRO A 389 5.87 -15.48 -6.38
CA PRO A 389 6.91 -14.46 -6.26
C PRO A 389 7.09 -13.62 -7.54
N LEU A 390 7.48 -12.36 -7.39
CA LEU A 390 7.88 -11.52 -8.51
C LEU A 390 9.13 -12.14 -9.18
N PRO A 391 9.23 -12.17 -10.52
CA PRO A 391 10.47 -12.53 -11.18
C PRO A 391 11.68 -11.81 -10.59
N GLY A 392 12.71 -12.56 -10.19
CA GLY A 392 13.89 -12.04 -9.50
C GLY A 392 13.77 -11.92 -7.98
N ILE A 393 12.67 -12.38 -7.39
CA ILE A 393 12.49 -12.50 -5.93
C ILE A 393 12.53 -13.97 -5.52
N GLU A 394 13.46 -14.30 -4.64
CA GLU A 394 13.54 -15.60 -3.98
C GLU A 394 12.78 -15.53 -2.66
N ALA A 395 11.62 -16.19 -2.60
CA ALA A 395 10.77 -16.28 -1.42
C ALA A 395 10.71 -17.70 -0.91
N ALA A 396 10.76 -17.88 0.42
CA ALA A 396 10.68 -19.17 1.09
C ALA A 396 9.77 -19.11 2.32
N ILE A 397 9.28 -20.28 2.73
CA ILE A 397 8.69 -20.49 4.04
C ILE A 397 9.78 -21.06 4.93
N VAL A 398 10.01 -20.45 6.07
CA VAL A 398 11.11 -20.82 6.96
C VAL A 398 10.64 -21.03 8.41
N LYS A 399 11.44 -21.77 9.16
CA LYS A 399 11.30 -21.91 10.63
C LYS A 399 12.64 -21.66 11.30
N ARG A 400 12.60 -21.28 12.57
CA ARG A 400 13.80 -21.24 13.43
C ARG A 400 14.11 -22.66 13.93
N GLY A 401 15.23 -23.22 13.49
CA GLY A 401 15.76 -24.49 13.92
C GLY A 401 16.84 -24.33 15.00
N GLU A 402 17.43 -25.45 15.45
CA GLU A 402 18.52 -25.46 16.43
C GLU A 402 19.80 -24.80 15.92
N HIS A 403 20.03 -24.83 14.60
CA HIS A 403 21.25 -24.33 13.96
C HIS A 403 21.02 -23.09 13.09
N GLY A 404 19.88 -22.39 13.25
CA GLY A 404 19.55 -21.20 12.50
C GLY A 404 18.23 -21.32 11.73
N ILE A 405 18.13 -20.61 10.58
CA ILE A 405 16.94 -20.61 9.74
C ILE A 405 16.94 -21.81 8.80
N GLU A 406 15.87 -22.60 8.86
CA GLU A 406 15.65 -23.78 8.01
C GLU A 406 14.48 -23.52 7.05
N GLU A 407 14.68 -23.78 5.75
CA GLU A 407 13.60 -23.71 4.77
C GLU A 407 12.65 -24.90 4.92
N ILE A 408 11.35 -24.62 4.88
CA ILE A 408 10.27 -25.61 4.83
C ILE A 408 9.94 -25.86 3.36
N THR A 409 10.33 -27.02 2.84
CA THR A 409 10.11 -27.41 1.44
C THR A 409 8.82 -28.20 1.22
N GLN A 410 8.24 -28.77 2.28
CA GLN A 410 7.00 -29.51 2.22
C GLN A 410 5.83 -28.57 1.87
N PRO A 411 4.98 -28.93 0.88
CA PRO A 411 3.79 -28.16 0.57
C PRO A 411 2.83 -28.05 1.75
N ASP A 412 2.13 -26.91 1.81
CA ASP A 412 1.06 -26.63 2.79
C ASP A 412 1.50 -26.61 4.28
N VAL A 413 2.80 -26.65 4.56
CA VAL A 413 3.34 -26.47 5.90
C VAL A 413 3.56 -25.00 6.20
N GLU A 414 3.06 -24.55 7.34
CA GLU A 414 3.14 -23.15 7.78
C GLU A 414 4.53 -22.82 8.34
N GLY A 415 4.97 -21.58 8.10
CA GLY A 415 6.19 -21.01 8.63
C GLY A 415 6.25 -19.52 8.38
N GLU A 416 7.35 -18.88 8.75
CA GLU A 416 7.57 -17.46 8.51
C GLU A 416 7.93 -17.22 7.03
N LEU A 417 7.27 -16.26 6.40
CA LEU A 417 7.61 -15.82 5.04
C LEU A 417 8.94 -15.05 5.08
N ALA A 418 9.89 -15.53 4.31
CA ALA A 418 11.23 -14.95 4.22
C ALA A 418 11.61 -14.66 2.75
N LEU A 419 12.43 -13.64 2.54
CA LEU A 419 12.96 -13.25 1.25
C LEU A 419 14.48 -13.22 1.27
N LYS A 420 15.15 -13.63 0.18
CA LYS A 420 16.59 -13.36 0.01
C LYS A 420 16.80 -11.88 -0.25
N PRO A 421 17.66 -11.20 0.56
CA PRO A 421 17.98 -9.79 0.37
C PRO A 421 18.63 -9.49 -0.99
N GLY A 422 18.50 -8.24 -1.46
CA GLY A 422 19.20 -7.76 -2.65
C GLY A 422 18.29 -7.24 -3.77
N TRP A 423 16.96 -7.23 -3.59
CA TRP A 423 16.08 -6.57 -4.55
C TRP A 423 16.19 -5.03 -4.46
N PRO A 424 15.99 -4.30 -5.56
CA PRO A 424 16.32 -2.87 -5.62
C PRO A 424 15.55 -1.98 -4.65
N SER A 425 14.28 -2.25 -4.38
CA SER A 425 13.44 -1.47 -3.46
C SER A 425 13.53 -1.88 -1.99
N MET A 426 14.37 -2.87 -1.66
CA MET A 426 14.61 -3.24 -0.25
C MET A 426 15.00 -1.99 0.55
N PHE A 427 14.40 -1.81 1.73
CA PHE A 427 14.81 -0.72 2.62
C PHE A 427 16.29 -0.86 3.01
N ARG A 428 16.97 0.27 3.23
CA ARG A 428 18.39 0.28 3.55
C ARG A 428 18.68 0.48 5.03
N ALA A 429 17.69 0.99 5.76
CA ALA A 429 17.77 1.21 7.21
C ALA A 429 16.39 1.47 7.79
N TYR A 430 16.26 1.36 9.11
CA TYR A 430 15.33 2.18 9.87
C TYR A 430 16.07 3.42 10.34
N LEU A 431 15.56 4.60 10.00
CA LEU A 431 16.19 5.87 10.35
C LEU A 431 16.40 5.97 11.87
N HIS A 432 17.66 6.13 12.30
CA HIS A 432 18.11 6.17 13.69
C HIS A 432 17.77 4.91 14.52
N ASP A 433 17.68 3.72 13.89
CA ASP A 433 17.40 2.45 14.58
C ASP A 433 18.09 1.25 13.86
N GLU A 434 19.42 1.27 13.83
CA GLU A 434 20.27 0.26 13.17
C GLU A 434 20.10 -1.13 13.81
N ALA A 435 19.92 -1.15 15.13
CA ALA A 435 19.72 -2.41 15.87
C ALA A 435 18.43 -3.13 15.43
N ARG A 436 17.39 -2.38 15.12
CA ARG A 436 16.13 -2.92 14.62
C ARG A 436 16.24 -3.38 13.17
N TYR A 437 16.94 -2.62 12.34
CA TYR A 437 17.22 -3.01 10.97
C TYR A 437 17.96 -4.35 10.93
N ALA A 438 19.03 -4.50 11.73
CA ALA A 438 19.80 -5.73 11.81
C ALA A 438 18.95 -6.95 12.22
N LYS A 439 17.98 -6.78 13.12
CA LYS A 439 17.07 -7.85 13.56
C LYS A 439 16.12 -8.37 12.46
N SER A 440 15.92 -7.60 11.39
CA SER A 440 15.10 -8.02 10.26
C SER A 440 15.78 -9.07 9.39
N PHE A 441 17.08 -9.31 9.59
CA PHE A 441 17.89 -10.22 8.79
C PHE A 441 18.51 -11.31 9.68
N VAL A 442 18.26 -12.56 9.34
CA VAL A 442 18.81 -13.72 10.06
C VAL A 442 19.29 -14.74 9.02
N ASP A 443 20.53 -15.20 9.15
CA ASP A 443 21.15 -16.22 8.28
C ASP A 443 20.99 -15.96 6.78
N GLY A 444 21.10 -14.69 6.38
CA GLY A 444 20.97 -14.27 4.99
C GLY A 444 19.53 -14.24 4.45
N TRP A 445 18.54 -14.27 5.33
CA TRP A 445 17.12 -14.07 5.02
C TRP A 445 16.60 -12.79 5.65
N TYR A 446 15.80 -12.02 4.89
CA TYR A 446 14.91 -11.03 5.44
C TYR A 446 13.65 -11.74 5.97
N LEU A 447 13.35 -11.57 7.23
CA LEU A 447 12.20 -12.15 7.91
C LEU A 447 11.06 -11.14 7.94
N SER A 448 9.93 -11.47 7.31
CA SER A 448 8.82 -10.54 7.15
C SER A 448 7.99 -10.32 8.42
N GLY A 449 8.04 -11.27 9.36
CA GLY A 449 7.12 -11.34 10.50
C GLY A 449 5.69 -11.76 10.11
N ASP A 450 5.49 -12.17 8.86
CA ASP A 450 4.23 -12.74 8.38
C ASP A 450 4.35 -14.26 8.29
N LEU A 451 3.35 -14.99 8.77
CA LEU A 451 3.26 -16.42 8.56
C LEU A 451 2.51 -16.73 7.27
N ALA A 452 3.04 -17.67 6.53
CA ALA A 452 2.49 -18.12 5.27
C ALA A 452 2.75 -19.61 5.07
N LYS A 453 2.16 -20.18 4.04
CA LYS A 453 2.48 -21.51 3.51
C LYS A 453 2.59 -21.43 1.99
N ARG A 454 3.29 -22.41 1.40
CA ARG A 454 3.43 -22.54 -0.05
C ARG A 454 2.82 -23.87 -0.49
N ASP A 455 1.94 -23.86 -1.48
CA ASP A 455 1.38 -25.09 -2.01
C ASP A 455 2.33 -25.78 -3.03
N ALA A 456 1.93 -26.96 -3.51
CA ALA A 456 2.72 -27.77 -4.44
C ALA A 456 2.97 -27.09 -5.80
N ASP A 457 2.13 -26.13 -6.21
CA ASP A 457 2.25 -25.39 -7.46
C ASP A 457 2.93 -24.02 -7.28
N GLY A 458 3.45 -23.75 -6.07
CA GLY A 458 4.25 -22.58 -5.78
C GLY A 458 3.46 -21.31 -5.45
N TYR A 459 2.14 -21.42 -5.19
CA TYR A 459 1.36 -20.29 -4.69
C TYR A 459 1.57 -20.11 -3.17
N PHE A 460 1.69 -18.87 -2.75
CA PHE A 460 1.82 -18.50 -1.34
C PHE A 460 0.46 -18.10 -0.75
N TRP A 461 0.22 -18.53 0.48
CA TRP A 461 -1.02 -18.31 1.22
C TRP A 461 -0.71 -17.64 2.54
N PHE A 462 -1.35 -16.49 2.78
CA PHE A 462 -1.18 -15.77 4.03
C PHE A 462 -1.92 -16.51 5.16
N VAL A 463 -1.25 -16.69 6.31
CA VAL A 463 -1.83 -17.31 7.51
C VAL A 463 -2.12 -16.26 8.57
N GLY A 464 -1.17 -15.35 8.82
CA GLY A 464 -1.33 -14.31 9.84
C GLY A 464 -0.03 -13.58 10.12
N ARG A 465 -0.09 -12.62 11.04
CA ARG A 465 1.11 -12.03 11.62
C ARG A 465 1.69 -12.96 12.67
N ALA A 466 3.00 -13.09 12.76
CA ALA A 466 3.65 -13.92 13.76
C ALA A 466 3.35 -13.45 15.20
N ASP A 467 3.11 -12.14 15.39
CA ASP A 467 2.73 -11.52 16.66
C ASP A 467 1.22 -11.58 16.97
N ASP A 468 0.37 -11.92 16.00
CA ASP A 468 -1.09 -12.09 16.16
C ASP A 468 -1.54 -13.56 16.28
N ILE A 469 -0.63 -14.53 16.14
CA ILE A 469 -0.96 -15.96 16.20
C ILE A 469 -1.52 -16.34 17.56
N ILE A 470 -2.66 -17.01 17.52
CA ILE A 470 -3.36 -17.51 18.70
C ILE A 470 -2.83 -18.91 19.06
N LYS A 471 -2.28 -19.06 20.26
CA LYS A 471 -1.76 -20.33 20.76
C LYS A 471 -2.81 -21.03 21.62
N THR A 472 -3.57 -21.94 21.01
CA THR A 472 -4.70 -22.62 21.65
C THR A 472 -4.50 -24.14 21.67
N SER A 473 -4.52 -24.76 22.85
CA SER A 473 -4.40 -26.23 23.02
C SER A 473 -3.25 -26.88 22.24
N GLY A 474 -2.10 -26.20 22.16
CA GLY A 474 -0.94 -26.67 21.39
C GLY A 474 -1.01 -26.41 19.86
N HIS A 475 -2.09 -25.82 19.37
CA HIS A 475 -2.23 -25.40 17.98
C HIS A 475 -1.89 -23.91 17.82
N MET A 476 -1.31 -23.57 16.67
CA MET A 476 -1.15 -22.20 16.20
C MET A 476 -2.30 -21.88 15.25
N VAL A 477 -3.10 -20.86 15.57
CA VAL A 477 -4.26 -20.48 14.77
C VAL A 477 -4.05 -19.08 14.23
N GLY A 478 -4.05 -18.94 12.90
CA GLY A 478 -4.03 -17.66 12.23
C GLY A 478 -5.40 -16.98 12.34
N PRO A 479 -5.48 -15.74 12.88
CA PRO A 479 -6.75 -15.01 12.93
C PRO A 479 -7.45 -14.93 11.58
N PHE A 480 -6.71 -14.74 10.50
CA PHE A 480 -7.24 -14.58 9.15
C PHE A 480 -7.97 -15.84 8.63
N GLU A 481 -7.51 -17.03 8.99
CA GLU A 481 -8.17 -18.28 8.63
C GLU A 481 -9.59 -18.36 9.22
N VAL A 482 -9.73 -17.98 10.49
CA VAL A 482 -11.03 -17.97 11.18
C VAL A 482 -11.93 -16.86 10.64
N GLU A 483 -11.37 -15.68 10.39
CA GLU A 483 -12.07 -14.54 9.79
C GLU A 483 -12.61 -14.90 8.40
N SER A 484 -11.79 -15.50 7.55
CA SER A 484 -12.19 -15.94 6.21
C SER A 484 -13.31 -16.98 6.25
N ALA A 485 -13.21 -17.99 7.11
CA ALA A 485 -14.24 -19.01 7.23
C ALA A 485 -15.58 -18.42 7.67
N LEU A 486 -15.60 -17.53 8.66
CA LEU A 486 -16.82 -16.89 9.13
C LEU A 486 -17.44 -15.94 8.09
N MET A 487 -16.61 -15.27 7.30
CA MET A 487 -17.08 -14.36 6.23
C MET A 487 -17.80 -15.07 5.07
N GLU A 488 -17.63 -16.39 4.92
CA GLU A 488 -18.41 -17.18 3.97
C GLU A 488 -19.92 -17.28 4.35
N HIS A 489 -20.26 -17.01 5.61
CA HIS A 489 -21.64 -17.09 6.07
C HIS A 489 -22.48 -15.90 5.58
N ALA A 490 -23.68 -16.17 5.11
CA ALA A 490 -24.55 -15.18 4.47
C ALA A 490 -24.85 -13.95 5.35
N ALA A 491 -24.95 -14.13 6.66
CA ALA A 491 -25.26 -13.07 7.63
C ALA A 491 -24.04 -12.20 8.00
N VAL A 492 -22.81 -12.61 7.66
CA VAL A 492 -21.58 -11.98 8.14
C VAL A 492 -21.09 -10.93 7.16
N ALA A 493 -20.80 -9.73 7.64
CA ALA A 493 -20.23 -8.64 6.86
C ALA A 493 -18.74 -8.49 7.09
N GLU A 494 -18.29 -8.54 8.36
CA GLU A 494 -16.88 -8.43 8.74
C GLU A 494 -16.60 -9.24 9.99
N VAL A 495 -15.35 -9.67 10.15
CA VAL A 495 -14.90 -10.42 11.32
C VAL A 495 -13.50 -9.94 11.74
N GLY A 496 -13.29 -9.78 13.04
CA GLY A 496 -11.98 -9.62 13.64
C GLY A 496 -11.76 -10.68 14.72
N VAL A 497 -10.64 -11.39 14.67
CA VAL A 497 -10.35 -12.51 15.56
C VAL A 497 -9.14 -12.23 16.43
N ILE A 498 -9.24 -12.57 17.71
CA ILE A 498 -8.15 -12.45 18.69
C ILE A 498 -7.98 -13.72 19.52
N GLY A 499 -6.80 -13.88 20.12
CA GLY A 499 -6.57 -14.81 21.22
C GLY A 499 -6.91 -14.12 22.56
N LYS A 500 -7.92 -14.64 23.25
CA LYS A 500 -8.26 -14.26 24.63
C LYS A 500 -7.56 -15.22 25.59
N PRO A 501 -6.77 -14.74 26.56
CA PRO A 501 -6.10 -15.61 27.52
C PRO A 501 -7.05 -16.57 28.21
N ASP A 502 -6.68 -17.84 28.28
CA ASP A 502 -7.44 -18.90 28.94
C ASP A 502 -6.48 -19.77 29.78
N PRO A 503 -6.79 -20.03 31.07
CA PRO A 503 -5.88 -20.72 31.97
C PRO A 503 -5.65 -22.20 31.64
N LEU A 504 -6.52 -22.83 30.84
CA LEU A 504 -6.44 -24.25 30.51
C LEU A 504 -5.81 -24.50 29.14
N ILE A 505 -6.10 -23.66 28.17
CA ILE A 505 -5.72 -23.88 26.77
C ILE A 505 -4.72 -22.86 26.22
N GLY A 506 -4.25 -21.94 27.08
CA GLY A 506 -3.35 -20.85 26.72
C GLY A 506 -4.13 -19.64 26.21
N GLU A 507 -4.64 -19.69 25.01
CA GLU A 507 -5.55 -18.68 24.45
C GLU A 507 -6.80 -19.34 23.86
N MET A 508 -7.94 -18.69 24.05
CA MET A 508 -9.21 -19.05 23.42
C MET A 508 -9.42 -18.20 22.17
N VAL A 509 -9.78 -18.82 21.07
CA VAL A 509 -10.16 -18.10 19.83
C VAL A 509 -11.50 -17.40 20.05
N LYS A 510 -11.49 -16.06 19.99
CA LYS A 510 -12.69 -15.20 20.08
C LYS A 510 -12.84 -14.40 18.79
N ALA A 511 -14.06 -14.42 18.22
CA ALA A 511 -14.41 -13.64 17.06
C ALA A 511 -15.34 -12.48 17.41
N PHE A 512 -15.07 -11.29 16.83
CA PHE A 512 -15.95 -10.14 16.82
C PHE A 512 -16.56 -10.04 15.42
N VAL A 513 -17.88 -10.09 15.35
CA VAL A 513 -18.61 -10.21 14.08
C VAL A 513 -19.50 -9.00 13.86
N VAL A 514 -19.36 -8.37 12.70
CA VAL A 514 -20.26 -7.36 12.17
C VAL A 514 -21.23 -8.05 11.24
N LEU A 515 -22.53 -7.91 11.49
CA LEU A 515 -23.57 -8.53 10.67
C LEU A 515 -23.95 -7.64 9.47
N LYS A 516 -24.42 -8.26 8.40
CA LYS A 516 -25.07 -7.57 7.29
C LYS A 516 -26.41 -6.99 7.73
N LEU A 517 -26.84 -5.94 7.04
CA LEU A 517 -28.16 -5.34 7.27
C LEU A 517 -29.27 -6.38 7.12
N GLY A 518 -30.23 -6.36 8.05
CA GLY A 518 -31.36 -7.29 8.07
C GLY A 518 -31.15 -8.59 8.86
N HIS A 519 -29.95 -8.81 9.42
CA HIS A 519 -29.67 -9.94 10.29
C HIS A 519 -29.58 -9.48 11.76
N PRO A 520 -30.51 -9.93 12.65
CA PRO A 520 -30.46 -9.55 14.07
C PRO A 520 -29.37 -10.31 14.82
N ALA A 521 -28.76 -9.66 15.80
CA ALA A 521 -27.75 -10.24 16.68
C ALA A 521 -28.41 -11.11 17.75
N THR A 522 -28.72 -12.38 17.42
CA THR A 522 -29.38 -13.32 18.33
C THR A 522 -28.41 -14.41 18.83
N ASP A 523 -28.76 -15.07 19.92
CA ASP A 523 -28.00 -16.20 20.46
C ASP A 523 -28.05 -17.42 19.53
N GLU A 524 -29.16 -17.61 18.82
CA GLU A 524 -29.32 -18.68 17.82
C GLU A 524 -28.32 -18.47 16.68
N LEU A 525 -28.23 -17.26 16.13
CA LEU A 525 -27.24 -16.93 15.08
C LEU A 525 -25.79 -17.07 15.59
N ARG A 526 -25.53 -16.73 16.85
CA ARG A 526 -24.20 -16.94 17.46
C ARG A 526 -23.81 -18.42 17.49
N LEU A 527 -24.71 -19.28 17.91
CA LEU A 527 -24.50 -20.73 17.94
C LEU A 527 -24.37 -21.31 16.52
N GLU A 528 -25.18 -20.81 15.57
CA GLU A 528 -25.10 -21.18 14.16
C GLU A 528 -23.71 -20.87 13.59
N LEU A 529 -23.18 -19.65 13.82
CA LEU A 529 -21.86 -19.24 13.35
C LEU A 529 -20.73 -20.06 13.99
N ILE A 530 -20.80 -20.38 15.27
CA ILE A 530 -19.84 -21.29 15.93
C ILE A 530 -19.91 -22.67 15.29
N GLY A 531 -21.10 -23.21 15.07
CA GLY A 531 -21.33 -24.50 14.40
C GLY A 531 -20.80 -24.49 12.96
N PHE A 532 -21.06 -23.43 12.23
CA PHE A 532 -20.56 -23.22 10.88
C PHE A 532 -19.03 -23.24 10.83
N ALA A 533 -18.37 -22.45 11.71
CA ALA A 533 -16.92 -22.41 11.79
C ALA A 533 -16.32 -23.77 12.20
N ARG A 534 -16.96 -24.50 13.16
CA ARG A 534 -16.52 -25.84 13.55
C ARG A 534 -16.59 -26.85 12.40
N LYS A 535 -17.61 -26.76 11.57
CA LYS A 535 -17.75 -27.63 10.39
C LYS A 535 -16.68 -27.34 9.35
N ARG A 536 -16.24 -26.08 9.24
CA ARG A 536 -15.27 -25.62 8.25
C ARG A 536 -13.82 -25.86 8.69
N LEU A 537 -13.51 -25.50 9.94
CA LEU A 537 -12.13 -25.43 10.47
C LEU A 537 -11.80 -26.55 11.48
N GLY A 538 -12.81 -27.28 11.90
CA GLY A 538 -12.65 -28.24 13.00
C GLY A 538 -12.73 -27.58 14.38
N PRO A 539 -12.94 -28.38 15.45
CA PRO A 539 -13.21 -27.88 16.80
C PRO A 539 -12.01 -27.22 17.49
N ALA A 540 -10.78 -27.50 17.05
CA ALA A 540 -9.56 -26.93 17.62
C ALA A 540 -9.33 -25.47 17.21
N VAL A 541 -9.65 -25.13 15.96
CA VAL A 541 -9.41 -23.83 15.34
C VAL A 541 -10.63 -22.89 15.41
N ALA A 542 -11.82 -23.46 15.42
CA ALA A 542 -13.06 -22.67 15.43
C ALA A 542 -13.19 -21.81 16.70
N PRO A 543 -13.79 -20.60 16.59
CA PRO A 543 -13.98 -19.74 17.73
C PRO A 543 -14.86 -20.41 18.79
N LYS A 544 -14.48 -20.23 20.05
CA LYS A 544 -15.24 -20.69 21.21
C LYS A 544 -16.24 -19.63 21.67
N GLU A 545 -15.95 -18.36 21.35
CA GLU A 545 -16.76 -17.21 21.71
C GLU A 545 -16.93 -16.29 20.48
N ILE A 546 -18.16 -15.82 20.27
CA ILE A 546 -18.50 -14.80 19.25
C ILE A 546 -19.19 -13.63 19.93
N ALA A 547 -18.73 -12.42 19.69
CA ALA A 547 -19.38 -11.17 20.07
C ALA A 547 -19.86 -10.45 18.82
N PHE A 548 -21.12 -10.01 18.80
CA PHE A 548 -21.60 -9.11 17.76
C PHE A 548 -21.27 -7.67 18.13
N ILE A 549 -20.74 -6.92 17.16
CA ILE A 549 -20.39 -5.51 17.30
C ILE A 549 -20.86 -4.72 16.08
N GLU A 550 -21.05 -3.43 16.24
CA GLU A 550 -21.51 -2.54 15.17
C GLU A 550 -20.41 -2.28 14.12
N SER A 551 -19.18 -2.06 14.57
CA SER A 551 -18.01 -1.84 13.71
C SER A 551 -16.74 -2.42 14.34
N LEU A 552 -15.80 -2.86 13.50
CA LEU A 552 -14.45 -3.27 13.92
C LEU A 552 -13.56 -2.04 14.05
N PRO A 553 -12.72 -1.94 15.10
CA PRO A 553 -11.70 -0.91 15.15
C PRO A 553 -10.68 -1.15 14.04
N LYS A 554 -10.49 -0.15 13.19
CA LYS A 554 -9.60 -0.20 12.04
C LYS A 554 -8.61 0.95 12.06
N THR A 555 -7.47 0.72 11.45
CA THR A 555 -6.64 1.84 11.04
C THR A 555 -7.34 2.61 9.93
N ARG A 556 -6.97 3.87 9.75
CA ARG A 556 -7.48 4.71 8.65
C ARG A 556 -7.16 4.16 7.24
N SER A 557 -6.23 3.21 7.14
CA SER A 557 -6.00 2.42 5.93
C SER A 557 -6.94 1.21 5.81
N GLY A 558 -7.85 1.01 6.77
CA GLY A 558 -8.84 -0.06 6.81
C GLY A 558 -8.38 -1.35 7.51
N LYS A 559 -7.13 -1.44 7.95
CA LYS A 559 -6.59 -2.64 8.61
C LYS A 559 -7.19 -2.82 10.01
N ILE A 560 -7.68 -4.01 10.32
CA ILE A 560 -8.24 -4.35 11.64
C ILE A 560 -7.17 -4.20 12.72
N MET A 561 -7.48 -3.44 13.77
CA MET A 561 -6.62 -3.23 14.92
C MET A 561 -6.86 -4.31 15.99
N ARG A 562 -6.36 -5.54 15.75
CA ARG A 562 -6.53 -6.67 16.67
C ARG A 562 -5.99 -6.37 18.07
N ARG A 563 -4.87 -5.63 18.15
CA ARG A 563 -4.36 -5.16 19.44
C ARG A 563 -5.43 -4.39 20.22
N LEU A 564 -6.17 -3.50 19.56
CA LEU A 564 -7.21 -2.70 20.21
C LEU A 564 -8.43 -3.58 20.60
N LEU A 565 -8.84 -4.51 19.75
CA LEU A 565 -9.85 -5.51 20.12
C LEU A 565 -9.44 -6.28 21.37
N LYS A 566 -8.18 -6.76 21.42
CA LYS A 566 -7.65 -7.52 22.56
C LYS A 566 -7.56 -6.67 23.85
N THR A 567 -7.08 -5.43 23.75
CA THR A 567 -7.00 -4.55 24.93
C THR A 567 -8.38 -4.17 25.46
N ARG A 568 -9.35 -3.89 24.61
CA ARG A 568 -10.75 -3.63 25.01
C ARG A 568 -11.39 -4.84 25.66
N GLU A 569 -11.19 -6.03 25.07
CA GLU A 569 -11.71 -7.28 25.62
C GLU A 569 -11.15 -7.59 27.01
N LEU A 570 -9.89 -7.23 27.25
CA LEU A 570 -9.18 -7.52 28.51
C LEU A 570 -9.27 -6.35 29.52
N GLY A 571 -9.95 -5.24 29.17
CA GLY A 571 -10.02 -4.06 30.02
C GLY A 571 -8.66 -3.39 30.28
N LEU A 572 -7.72 -3.53 29.32
CA LEU A 572 -6.39 -2.94 29.40
C LEU A 572 -6.34 -1.54 28.78
N PRO A 573 -5.35 -0.71 29.11
CA PRO A 573 -5.17 0.58 28.47
C PRO A 573 -5.00 0.45 26.94
N GLU A 574 -5.74 1.21 26.16
CA GLU A 574 -5.80 1.09 24.70
C GLU A 574 -4.48 1.44 23.98
N GLY A 575 -3.60 2.22 24.63
CA GLY A 575 -2.32 2.63 24.07
C GLY A 575 -2.48 3.64 22.92
N ASP A 576 -1.59 3.56 21.93
CA ASP A 576 -1.60 4.48 20.78
C ASP A 576 -2.81 4.22 19.87
N LEU A 577 -3.68 5.23 19.75
CA LEU A 577 -4.87 5.25 18.88
C LEU A 577 -4.68 6.13 17.64
N SER A 578 -3.46 6.61 17.40
CA SER A 578 -3.17 7.61 16.36
C SER A 578 -3.55 7.19 14.95
N THR A 579 -3.61 5.87 14.71
CA THR A 579 -3.99 5.29 13.42
C THR A 579 -5.45 4.84 13.36
N LEU A 580 -6.20 4.95 14.46
CA LEU A 580 -7.61 4.55 14.50
C LEU A 580 -8.44 5.42 13.55
N GLU A 581 -9.30 4.79 12.77
CA GLU A 581 -10.35 5.45 12.00
C GLU A 581 -11.36 6.02 13.01
N ASN A 582 -11.62 7.32 12.98
CA ASN A 582 -12.70 7.91 13.74
C ASN A 582 -13.98 7.76 12.90
N ASP A 583 -15.02 7.25 13.51
CA ASP A 583 -16.36 7.16 12.92
C ASP A 583 -16.91 8.53 12.52
#